data_3b1ab62e9d35d474a45031bf2a29d22e
#
_entry.id   3b1ab62e9d35d474a45031bf2a29d22e
#
_cell.length_a   1.000
_cell.length_b   1.000
_cell.length_c   1.000
_cell.angle_alpha   90.00
_cell.angle_beta   90.00
_cell.angle_gamma   90.00
#
_symmetry.space_group_name_H-M   'P 1'
#
loop_
_entity.id
_entity.type
_entity.pdbx_description
1 polymer ?
#
loop_
_entity_poly.entity_id
_entity_poly.type
_entity_poly.pdbx_seq_one_letter_code
_entity_poly.pdbx_strand_id
1 'polypeptide(L)'
;KQQMVEIVEKAMKDGAVGFSTNRYEPHKAPDGRPIPGTFAECSELVEIAKVVGPRDGLMQLVGADFEVMKSVAETEGSRVLFSYGCSGEEGSGAIAAKHLNEMNLEGRNITAISHTRGSGFMFGLQSGIPIQGPTWDELREKDFNARLEAINNETFCKALVAEAREPKSCHIPLQKVYFLGLEEIPDHNSAQNLIELSKSASEHWSETFLRLSRDSQGRGLFN
;
A
#
# COMPACT_ATOMS: atom_id res chain seq x y z
N LYS A 1 -25.40 4.38 9.08
CA LYS A 1 -25.66 3.95 7.69
C LYS A 1 -26.64 4.89 6.99
N GLN A 2 -27.87 5.10 7.53
CA GLN A 2 -28.91 5.91 6.90
C GLN A 2 -28.44 7.33 6.51
N GLN A 3 -27.79 8.05 7.44
CA GLN A 3 -27.26 9.39 7.18
C GLN A 3 -26.21 9.42 6.05
N MET A 4 -25.35 8.40 5.95
CA MET A 4 -24.37 8.30 4.87
C MET A 4 -25.06 8.10 3.52
N VAL A 5 -26.06 7.23 3.45
CA VAL A 5 -26.86 7.01 2.25
C VAL A 5 -27.53 8.31 1.81
N GLU A 6 -28.15 9.06 2.70
CA GLU A 6 -28.78 10.35 2.41
C GLU A 6 -27.80 11.41 1.88
N ILE A 7 -26.59 11.46 2.48
CA ILE A 7 -25.53 12.36 2.00
C ILE A 7 -25.07 11.96 0.60
N VAL A 8 -24.83 10.67 0.34
CA VAL A 8 -24.43 10.18 -0.98
C VAL A 8 -25.54 10.40 -2.00
N GLU A 9 -26.80 10.13 -1.64
CA GLU A 9 -27.94 10.40 -2.52
C GLU A 9 -28.03 11.87 -2.94
N LYS A 10 -27.84 12.78 -1.95
CA LYS A 10 -27.79 14.21 -2.25
C LYS A 10 -26.64 14.56 -3.17
N ALA A 11 -25.44 14.06 -2.89
CA ALA A 11 -24.26 14.31 -3.71
C ALA A 11 -24.47 13.83 -5.17
N MET A 12 -25.07 12.64 -5.36
CA MET A 12 -25.41 12.13 -6.68
C MET A 12 -26.44 13.02 -7.42
N LYS A 13 -27.43 13.56 -6.70
CA LYS A 13 -28.39 14.53 -7.27
C LYS A 13 -27.71 15.86 -7.63
N ASP A 14 -26.71 16.27 -6.90
CA ASP A 14 -25.93 17.48 -7.14
C ASP A 14 -24.87 17.31 -8.24
N GLY A 15 -24.73 16.11 -8.83
CA GLY A 15 -23.86 15.83 -9.99
C GLY A 15 -22.58 15.07 -9.67
N ALA A 16 -22.46 14.43 -8.51
CA ALA A 16 -21.35 13.54 -8.23
C ALA A 16 -21.33 12.35 -9.20
N VAL A 17 -20.12 11.92 -9.61
CA VAL A 17 -19.94 10.81 -10.57
C VAL A 17 -20.03 9.42 -9.93
N GLY A 18 -20.01 9.36 -8.59
CA GLY A 18 -20.06 8.09 -7.86
C GLY A 18 -19.53 8.21 -6.44
N PHE A 19 -19.26 7.06 -5.85
CA PHE A 19 -18.72 6.93 -4.49
C PHE A 19 -17.41 6.15 -4.50
N SER A 20 -16.40 6.63 -3.77
CA SER A 20 -15.12 5.96 -3.60
C SER A 20 -14.90 5.60 -2.14
N THR A 21 -14.46 4.38 -1.90
CA THR A 21 -14.07 3.90 -0.57
C THR A 21 -12.74 3.17 -0.62
N ASN A 22 -12.04 3.19 0.51
CA ASN A 22 -10.77 2.52 0.68
C ASN A 22 -10.84 1.54 1.86
N ARG A 23 -10.60 0.26 1.58
CA ARG A 23 -10.56 -0.83 2.57
C ARG A 23 -9.13 -1.35 2.78
N TYR A 24 -8.13 -0.69 2.18
CA TYR A 24 -6.75 -1.09 2.29
C TYR A 24 -6.15 -0.61 3.62
N GLU A 25 -6.02 -1.52 4.57
CA GLU A 25 -5.61 -1.24 5.95
C GLU A 25 -4.29 -0.48 6.11
N PRO A 26 -3.26 -0.66 5.25
CA PRO A 26 -2.04 0.14 5.31
C PRO A 26 -2.24 1.63 5.05
N HIS A 27 -3.35 2.06 4.44
CA HIS A 27 -3.69 3.47 4.30
C HIS A 27 -4.20 4.03 5.64
N LYS A 28 -3.44 4.93 6.22
CA LYS A 28 -3.72 5.53 7.52
C LYS A 28 -3.72 7.06 7.43
N ALA A 29 -4.45 7.68 8.34
CA ALA A 29 -4.36 9.12 8.56
C ALA A 29 -2.95 9.48 9.10
N PRO A 30 -2.53 10.77 9.00
CA PRO A 30 -1.21 11.20 9.48
C PRO A 30 -0.92 10.87 10.96
N ASP A 31 -1.96 10.72 11.77
CA ASP A 31 -1.88 10.34 13.19
C ASP A 31 -1.90 8.81 13.43
N GLY A 32 -1.79 8.02 12.36
CA GLY A 32 -1.73 6.55 12.42
C GLY A 32 -3.08 5.84 12.53
N ARG A 33 -4.19 6.57 12.68
CA ARG A 33 -5.54 5.97 12.72
C ARG A 33 -5.93 5.41 11.35
N PRO A 34 -6.71 4.31 11.31
CA PRO A 34 -7.34 3.88 10.08
C PRO A 34 -8.17 5.00 9.46
N ILE A 35 -8.15 5.12 8.14
CA ILE A 35 -9.02 6.07 7.44
C ILE A 35 -10.48 5.62 7.53
N PRO A 36 -11.44 6.57 7.50
CA PRO A 36 -12.85 6.22 7.45
C PRO A 36 -13.15 5.25 6.30
N GLY A 37 -13.95 4.23 6.57
CA GLY A 37 -14.32 3.22 5.59
C GLY A 37 -13.43 1.99 5.54
N THR A 38 -12.21 2.00 6.13
CA THR A 38 -11.31 0.83 6.13
C THR A 38 -12.00 -0.44 6.60
N PHE A 39 -12.80 -0.36 7.66
CA PHE A 39 -13.54 -1.48 8.23
C PHE A 39 -15.05 -1.39 8.00
N ALA A 40 -15.49 -0.64 6.99
CA ALA A 40 -16.91 -0.57 6.64
C ALA A 40 -17.44 -1.98 6.31
N GLU A 41 -18.61 -2.32 6.85
CA GLU A 41 -19.26 -3.59 6.53
C GLU A 41 -19.71 -3.63 5.07
N CYS A 42 -19.70 -4.81 4.47
CA CYS A 42 -20.21 -5.01 3.11
C CYS A 42 -21.62 -4.46 2.94
N SER A 43 -22.51 -4.69 3.92
CA SER A 43 -23.87 -4.17 3.93
C SER A 43 -23.99 -2.65 3.86
N GLU A 44 -23.01 -1.90 4.36
CA GLU A 44 -22.97 -0.46 4.22
C GLU A 44 -22.68 -0.04 2.78
N LEU A 45 -21.72 -0.70 2.14
CA LEU A 45 -21.37 -0.42 0.75
C LEU A 45 -22.48 -0.81 -0.21
N VAL A 46 -23.20 -1.90 0.06
CA VAL A 46 -24.39 -2.30 -0.70
C VAL A 46 -25.51 -1.26 -0.59
N GLU A 47 -25.79 -0.72 0.59
CA GLU A 47 -26.80 0.34 0.74
C GLU A 47 -26.41 1.64 0.01
N ILE A 48 -25.12 1.98 -0.03
CA ILE A 48 -24.61 3.10 -0.82
C ILE A 48 -24.77 2.79 -2.33
N ALA A 49 -24.44 1.59 -2.75
CA ALA A 49 -24.56 1.18 -4.15
C ALA A 49 -26.00 1.27 -4.68
N LYS A 50 -27.00 1.02 -3.83
CA LYS A 50 -28.43 1.15 -4.18
C LYS A 50 -28.85 2.59 -4.55
N VAL A 51 -28.12 3.60 -4.12
CA VAL A 51 -28.38 5.00 -4.50
C VAL A 51 -27.46 5.49 -5.62
N VAL A 52 -26.29 4.90 -5.76
CA VAL A 52 -25.30 5.24 -6.80
C VAL A 52 -25.65 4.60 -8.13
N GLY A 53 -25.94 3.27 -8.12
CA GLY A 53 -26.19 2.48 -9.33
C GLY A 53 -27.34 3.02 -10.22
N PRO A 54 -28.55 3.23 -9.67
CA PRO A 54 -29.69 3.74 -10.46
C PRO A 54 -29.47 5.14 -11.09
N ARG A 55 -28.41 5.82 -10.68
CA ARG A 55 -28.02 7.14 -11.22
C ARG A 55 -26.82 7.07 -12.15
N ASP A 56 -26.54 5.87 -12.67
CA ASP A 56 -25.41 5.61 -13.58
C ASP A 56 -24.04 5.95 -12.95
N GLY A 57 -23.96 5.94 -11.63
CA GLY A 57 -22.74 6.26 -10.89
C GLY A 57 -21.77 5.10 -10.77
N LEU A 58 -20.54 5.41 -10.38
CA LEU A 58 -19.46 4.44 -10.17
C LEU A 58 -19.27 4.16 -8.67
N MET A 59 -19.10 2.90 -8.32
CA MET A 59 -18.63 2.46 -7.01
C MET A 59 -17.15 2.09 -7.11
N GLN A 60 -16.25 3.00 -6.68
CA GLN A 60 -14.81 2.69 -6.66
C GLN A 60 -14.44 2.00 -5.35
N LEU A 61 -13.84 0.82 -5.46
CA LEU A 61 -13.40 0.00 -4.34
C LEU A 61 -11.87 -0.17 -4.37
N VAL A 62 -11.19 0.35 -3.35
CA VAL A 62 -9.74 0.17 -3.17
C VAL A 62 -9.51 -0.85 -2.06
N GLY A 63 -8.72 -1.90 -2.32
CA GLY A 63 -8.40 -2.94 -1.35
C GLY A 63 -9.58 -3.80 -0.89
N ALA A 64 -10.68 -3.81 -1.64
CA ALA A 64 -11.79 -4.71 -1.37
C ALA A 64 -11.46 -6.15 -1.81
N ASP A 65 -11.94 -7.12 -1.04
CA ASP A 65 -11.93 -8.52 -1.46
C ASP A 65 -13.00 -8.80 -2.54
N PHE A 66 -12.88 -9.96 -3.19
CA PHE A 66 -13.79 -10.34 -4.27
C PHE A 66 -15.24 -10.51 -3.81
N GLU A 67 -15.49 -10.94 -2.58
CA GLU A 67 -16.85 -11.12 -2.06
C GLU A 67 -17.55 -9.78 -1.84
N VAL A 68 -16.85 -8.79 -1.31
CA VAL A 68 -17.38 -7.42 -1.19
C VAL A 68 -17.66 -6.84 -2.57
N MET A 69 -16.73 -6.99 -3.50
CA MET A 69 -16.86 -6.48 -4.86
C MET A 69 -18.07 -7.13 -5.58
N LYS A 70 -18.23 -8.44 -5.44
CA LYS A 70 -19.36 -9.19 -5.98
C LYS A 70 -20.69 -8.68 -5.40
N SER A 71 -20.78 -8.56 -4.08
CA SER A 71 -22.00 -8.10 -3.41
C SER A 71 -22.41 -6.69 -3.83
N VAL A 72 -21.44 -5.78 -4.00
CA VAL A 72 -21.70 -4.40 -4.51
C VAL A 72 -22.14 -4.45 -5.98
N ALA A 73 -21.48 -5.25 -6.82
CA ALA A 73 -21.78 -5.37 -8.24
C ALA A 73 -23.12 -6.05 -8.54
N GLU A 74 -23.69 -6.83 -7.61
CA GLU A 74 -25.02 -7.43 -7.70
C GLU A 74 -26.16 -6.43 -7.47
N THR A 75 -25.82 -5.23 -6.97
CA THR A 75 -26.82 -4.17 -6.78
C THR A 75 -27.24 -3.61 -8.14
N GLU A 76 -28.56 -3.41 -8.32
CA GLU A 76 -29.13 -2.91 -9.58
C GLU A 76 -28.46 -1.62 -10.08
N GLY A 77 -28.03 -1.64 -11.34
CA GLY A 77 -27.36 -0.51 -11.99
C GLY A 77 -25.93 -0.25 -11.50
N SER A 78 -25.41 -1.06 -10.56
CA SER A 78 -24.08 -0.84 -10.01
C SER A 78 -22.98 -1.08 -11.04
N ARG A 79 -22.06 -0.11 -11.13
CA ARG A 79 -20.81 -0.22 -11.89
C ARG A 79 -19.64 -0.11 -10.92
N VAL A 80 -18.86 -1.17 -10.82
CA VAL A 80 -17.75 -1.25 -9.90
C VAL A 80 -16.44 -0.92 -10.64
N LEU A 81 -15.69 0.03 -10.07
CA LEU A 81 -14.33 0.33 -10.46
C LEU A 81 -13.40 -0.18 -9.37
N PHE A 82 -12.54 -1.12 -9.71
CA PHE A 82 -11.66 -1.79 -8.76
C PHE A 82 -10.19 -1.47 -9.03
N SER A 83 -9.48 -0.96 -8.03
CA SER A 83 -8.03 -0.76 -8.13
C SER A 83 -7.31 -2.07 -7.84
N TYR A 84 -6.69 -2.65 -8.87
CA TYR A 84 -6.00 -3.91 -8.77
C TYR A 84 -4.48 -3.72 -8.85
N GLY A 85 -3.79 -4.15 -7.80
CA GLY A 85 -2.33 -4.30 -7.80
C GLY A 85 -1.97 -5.76 -8.03
N CYS A 86 -1.26 -6.06 -9.11
CA CYS A 86 -0.69 -7.40 -9.28
C CYS A 86 0.40 -7.61 -8.23
N SER A 87 0.36 -8.73 -7.51
CA SER A 87 1.50 -9.18 -6.73
C SER A 87 2.69 -9.46 -7.67
N GLY A 88 3.91 -9.40 -7.16
CA GLY A 88 5.09 -9.73 -7.97
C GLY A 88 5.19 -11.21 -8.37
N GLU A 89 4.18 -12.03 -8.06
CA GLU A 89 4.12 -13.44 -8.41
C GLU A 89 3.69 -13.61 -9.86
N GLU A 90 4.38 -14.50 -10.56
CA GLU A 90 4.06 -14.83 -11.94
C GLU A 90 2.64 -15.38 -12.06
N GLY A 91 1.88 -14.85 -13.01
CA GLY A 91 0.49 -15.27 -13.24
C GLY A 91 -0.57 -14.63 -12.36
N SER A 92 -0.21 -13.85 -11.32
CA SER A 92 -1.18 -13.23 -10.42
C SER A 92 -2.19 -12.33 -11.16
N GLY A 93 -1.74 -11.59 -12.18
CA GLY A 93 -2.62 -10.77 -13.02
C GLY A 93 -3.59 -11.62 -13.86
N ALA A 94 -3.17 -12.77 -14.35
CA ALA A 94 -4.01 -13.67 -15.13
C ALA A 94 -5.12 -14.30 -14.26
N ILE A 95 -4.81 -14.66 -13.01
CA ILE A 95 -5.80 -15.19 -12.05
C ILE A 95 -6.88 -14.15 -11.78
N ALA A 96 -6.50 -12.91 -11.51
CA ALA A 96 -7.47 -11.84 -11.27
C ALA A 96 -8.29 -11.51 -12.51
N ALA A 97 -7.67 -11.44 -13.69
CA ALA A 97 -8.40 -11.22 -14.95
C ALA A 97 -9.43 -12.34 -15.19
N LYS A 98 -9.10 -13.58 -14.86
CA LYS A 98 -10.04 -14.69 -14.94
C LYS A 98 -11.25 -14.49 -14.03
N HIS A 99 -11.02 -14.18 -12.74
CA HIS A 99 -12.11 -13.93 -11.79
C HIS A 99 -13.01 -12.76 -12.21
N LEU A 100 -12.42 -11.66 -12.68
CA LEU A 100 -13.18 -10.50 -13.17
C LEU A 100 -14.00 -10.85 -14.41
N ASN A 101 -13.44 -11.61 -15.33
CA ASN A 101 -14.16 -12.08 -16.51
C ASN A 101 -15.34 -13.00 -16.13
N GLU A 102 -15.15 -13.94 -15.19
CA GLU A 102 -16.20 -14.80 -14.70
C GLU A 102 -17.35 -13.99 -14.09
N MET A 103 -17.06 -13.03 -13.22
CA MET A 103 -18.08 -12.15 -12.63
C MET A 103 -18.83 -11.31 -13.69
N ASN A 104 -18.14 -10.80 -14.69
CA ASN A 104 -18.77 -10.04 -15.77
C ASN A 104 -19.62 -10.92 -16.69
N LEU A 105 -19.20 -12.17 -16.95
CA LEU A 105 -20.01 -13.14 -17.71
C LEU A 105 -21.31 -13.52 -16.97
N GLU A 106 -21.32 -13.43 -15.64
CA GLU A 106 -22.51 -13.61 -14.81
C GLU A 106 -23.39 -12.34 -14.74
N GLY A 107 -23.11 -11.34 -15.54
CA GLY A 107 -23.92 -10.11 -15.69
C GLY A 107 -23.54 -8.95 -14.77
N ARG A 108 -22.45 -9.04 -14.03
CA ARG A 108 -21.94 -7.93 -13.22
C ARG A 108 -21.14 -6.96 -14.08
N ASN A 109 -21.09 -5.70 -13.69
CA ASN A 109 -20.32 -4.68 -14.38
C ASN A 109 -19.12 -4.23 -13.52
N ILE A 110 -17.98 -4.92 -13.69
CA ILE A 110 -16.77 -4.68 -12.92
C ILE A 110 -15.61 -4.35 -13.87
N THR A 111 -15.00 -3.20 -13.66
CA THR A 111 -13.81 -2.75 -14.40
C THR A 111 -12.62 -2.66 -13.44
N ALA A 112 -11.51 -3.29 -13.80
CA ALA A 112 -10.26 -3.15 -13.07
C ALA A 112 -9.41 -2.01 -13.63
N ILE A 113 -8.83 -1.22 -12.74
CA ILE A 113 -7.75 -0.28 -13.08
C ILE A 113 -6.44 -0.85 -12.54
N SER A 114 -5.43 -0.88 -13.36
CA SER A 114 -4.07 -1.25 -12.99
C SER A 114 -3.07 -0.24 -13.54
N HIS A 115 -1.88 -0.22 -12.94
CA HIS A 115 -0.80 0.62 -13.45
C HIS A 115 -0.20 0.02 -14.72
N THR A 116 0.22 0.89 -15.64
CA THR A 116 0.96 0.50 -16.84
C THR A 116 2.45 0.25 -16.59
N ARG A 117 2.90 0.48 -15.36
CA ARG A 117 4.27 0.28 -14.88
C ARG A 117 4.27 -0.50 -13.59
N GLY A 118 5.43 -0.99 -13.17
CA GLY A 118 5.61 -1.59 -11.85
C GLY A 118 5.17 -0.63 -10.73
N SER A 119 4.50 -1.17 -9.73
CA SER A 119 4.14 -0.44 -8.52
C SER A 119 5.24 -0.64 -7.48
N GLY A 120 5.55 0.43 -6.78
CA GLY A 120 6.49 0.43 -5.66
C GLY A 120 6.10 1.48 -4.62
N PHE A 121 6.83 1.53 -3.55
CA PHE A 121 6.71 2.59 -2.56
C PHE A 121 8.09 3.02 -2.09
N MET A 122 8.21 4.27 -1.74
CA MET A 122 9.43 4.81 -1.16
C MET A 122 9.40 4.68 0.35
N PHE A 123 10.53 4.30 0.93
CA PHE A 123 10.70 4.19 2.37
C PHE A 123 12.10 4.67 2.79
N GLY A 124 12.29 4.86 4.07
CA GLY A 124 13.54 5.33 4.65
C GLY A 124 13.31 5.92 6.04
N LEU A 125 14.35 6.55 6.60
CA LEU A 125 14.28 7.07 7.97
C LEU A 125 13.22 8.18 8.16
N GLN A 126 12.91 8.92 7.08
CA GLN A 126 11.91 9.99 7.10
C GLN A 126 10.45 9.48 6.97
N SER A 127 10.26 8.23 6.61
CA SER A 127 8.94 7.67 6.30
C SER A 127 8.72 6.34 7.01
N GLY A 128 7.88 5.49 6.47
CA GLY A 128 7.71 4.12 6.97
C GLY A 128 8.96 3.28 6.75
N ILE A 129 9.23 2.37 7.66
CA ILE A 129 10.31 1.39 7.55
C ILE A 129 9.65 0.01 7.53
N PRO A 130 9.74 -0.75 6.43
CA PRO A 130 9.02 -2.01 6.25
C PRO A 130 9.71 -3.23 6.89
N ILE A 131 10.39 -3.02 8.00
CA ILE A 131 11.11 -4.06 8.74
C ILE A 131 10.39 -4.27 10.08
N GLN A 132 10.12 -5.49 10.45
CA GLN A 132 9.39 -5.85 11.67
C GLN A 132 10.34 -6.25 12.79
N GLY A 133 9.92 -6.01 14.00
CA GLY A 133 10.60 -6.37 15.22
C GLY A 133 10.45 -5.29 16.31
N PRO A 134 10.55 -5.65 17.59
CA PRO A 134 10.35 -4.70 18.70
C PRO A 134 11.26 -3.48 18.64
N THR A 135 12.54 -3.65 18.30
CA THR A 135 13.49 -2.54 18.19
C THR A 135 13.20 -1.68 16.92
N TRP A 136 12.72 -2.30 15.83
CA TRP A 136 12.25 -1.58 14.65
C TRP A 136 10.96 -0.81 14.92
N ASP A 137 10.05 -1.35 15.76
CA ASP A 137 8.85 -0.65 16.21
C ASP A 137 9.23 0.57 17.06
N GLU A 138 10.14 0.39 18.03
CA GLU A 138 10.68 1.49 18.83
C GLU A 138 11.31 2.58 17.94
N LEU A 139 12.06 2.20 16.91
CA LEU A 139 12.63 3.15 15.96
C LEU A 139 11.53 3.93 15.21
N ARG A 140 10.45 3.25 14.79
CA ARG A 140 9.34 3.89 14.07
C ARG A 140 8.57 4.91 14.90
N GLU A 141 8.47 4.70 16.22
CA GLU A 141 7.79 5.62 17.14
C GLU A 141 8.56 6.93 17.40
N LYS A 142 9.87 6.94 17.12
CA LYS A 142 10.72 8.12 17.29
C LYS A 142 10.47 9.15 16.18
N ASP A 143 10.63 10.42 16.50
CA ASP A 143 10.74 11.48 15.48
C ASP A 143 12.02 11.30 14.63
N PHE A 144 12.12 12.07 13.54
CA PHE A 144 13.21 11.92 12.59
C PHE A 144 14.60 12.11 13.22
N ASN A 145 14.77 13.13 14.08
CA ASN A 145 16.07 13.40 14.70
C ASN A 145 16.44 12.28 15.68
N ALA A 146 15.49 11.84 16.47
CA ALA A 146 15.70 10.73 17.40
C ALA A 146 15.95 9.40 16.67
N ARG A 147 15.35 9.17 15.48
CA ARG A 147 15.69 8.02 14.62
C ARG A 147 17.14 8.09 14.15
N LEU A 148 17.57 9.27 13.70
CA LEU A 148 18.94 9.48 13.24
C LEU A 148 19.96 9.26 14.37
N GLU A 149 19.68 9.74 15.57
CA GLU A 149 20.50 9.47 16.76
C GLU A 149 20.53 7.97 17.10
N ALA A 150 19.38 7.31 17.09
CA ALA A 150 19.26 5.90 17.42
C ALA A 150 20.10 5.01 16.49
N ILE A 151 20.08 5.28 15.16
CA ILE A 151 20.89 4.49 14.21
C ILE A 151 22.39 4.82 14.27
N ASN A 152 22.81 5.86 14.98
CA ASN A 152 24.22 6.14 15.30
C ASN A 152 24.66 5.46 16.60
N ASN A 153 23.74 4.90 17.38
CA ASN A 153 24.05 4.13 18.57
C ASN A 153 24.41 2.68 18.21
N GLU A 154 25.62 2.27 18.51
CA GLU A 154 26.13 0.94 18.12
C GLU A 154 25.31 -0.21 18.74
N THR A 155 24.93 -0.11 20.01
CA THR A 155 24.13 -1.14 20.70
C THR A 155 22.75 -1.26 20.09
N PHE A 156 22.10 -0.15 19.82
CA PHE A 156 20.78 -0.11 19.17
C PHE A 156 20.83 -0.68 17.75
N CYS A 157 21.87 -0.33 16.97
CA CYS A 157 22.08 -0.90 15.64
C CYS A 157 22.27 -2.41 15.67
N LYS A 158 23.04 -2.94 16.64
CA LYS A 158 23.22 -4.40 16.77
C LYS A 158 21.89 -5.11 17.03
N ALA A 159 21.01 -4.53 17.84
CA ALA A 159 19.67 -5.08 18.07
C ALA A 159 18.81 -5.05 16.81
N LEU A 160 18.77 -3.93 16.08
CA LEU A 160 18.08 -3.82 14.80
C LEU A 160 18.54 -4.88 13.78
N VAL A 161 19.86 -5.06 13.66
CA VAL A 161 20.43 -6.05 12.73
C VAL A 161 20.10 -7.47 13.17
N ALA A 162 20.17 -7.77 14.48
CA ALA A 162 19.82 -9.08 15.01
C ALA A 162 18.36 -9.44 14.69
N GLU A 163 17.42 -8.53 14.92
CA GLU A 163 16.00 -8.72 14.58
C GLU A 163 15.78 -8.87 13.06
N ALA A 164 16.51 -8.09 12.25
CA ALA A 164 16.40 -8.18 10.80
C ALA A 164 16.93 -9.50 10.21
N ARG A 165 17.70 -10.28 10.96
CA ARG A 165 18.16 -11.61 10.57
C ARG A 165 17.11 -12.70 10.81
N GLU A 166 16.08 -12.40 11.59
CA GLU A 166 15.00 -13.35 11.84
C GLU A 166 14.17 -13.58 10.56
N PRO A 167 13.71 -14.82 10.32
CA PRO A 167 12.84 -15.13 9.20
C PRO A 167 11.58 -14.27 9.25
N LYS A 168 11.19 -13.72 8.10
CA LYS A 168 9.99 -12.86 7.94
C LYS A 168 10.07 -11.47 8.61
N SER A 169 11.23 -11.04 9.05
CA SER A 169 11.43 -9.66 9.55
C SER A 169 11.16 -8.60 8.48
N CYS A 170 11.23 -8.95 7.21
CA CYS A 170 10.94 -8.06 6.09
C CYS A 170 10.10 -8.78 5.03
N HIS A 171 8.97 -8.20 4.65
CA HIS A 171 8.04 -8.79 3.69
C HIS A 171 8.20 -8.28 2.26
N ILE A 172 9.07 -7.29 2.05
CA ILE A 172 9.33 -6.77 0.71
C ILE A 172 10.44 -7.58 0.02
N PRO A 173 10.37 -7.73 -1.31
CA PRO A 173 11.40 -8.43 -2.08
C PRO A 173 12.68 -7.58 -2.15
N LEU A 174 13.62 -7.79 -1.23
CA LEU A 174 14.84 -6.99 -1.08
C LEU A 174 15.70 -6.91 -2.35
N GLN A 175 15.61 -7.90 -3.24
CA GLN A 175 16.24 -7.89 -4.57
C GLN A 175 15.59 -6.89 -5.55
N LYS A 176 14.48 -6.27 -5.16
CA LYS A 176 13.81 -5.20 -5.91
C LYS A 176 13.88 -3.84 -5.18
N VAL A 177 14.68 -3.75 -4.15
CA VAL A 177 14.89 -2.52 -3.39
C VAL A 177 16.14 -1.82 -3.89
N TYR A 178 16.00 -0.57 -4.27
CA TYR A 178 17.09 0.28 -4.78
C TYR A 178 17.25 1.50 -3.90
N PHE A 179 18.49 1.90 -3.67
CA PHE A 179 18.81 3.16 -3.00
C PHE A 179 18.81 4.29 -4.03
N LEU A 180 17.96 5.30 -3.82
CA LEU A 180 17.78 6.40 -4.77
C LEU A 180 18.79 7.54 -4.61
N GLY A 181 19.67 7.47 -3.61
CA GLY A 181 20.66 8.51 -3.37
C GLY A 181 20.08 9.78 -2.70
N LEU A 182 20.79 10.88 -2.85
CA LEU A 182 20.49 12.21 -2.30
C LEU A 182 20.33 13.28 -3.38
N GLU A 183 20.40 12.92 -4.64
CA GLU A 183 20.33 13.87 -5.75
C GLU A 183 18.92 14.45 -5.89
N GLU A 184 18.80 15.67 -6.45
CA GLU A 184 17.51 16.33 -6.71
C GLU A 184 16.62 15.48 -7.63
N ILE A 185 17.23 14.71 -8.53
CA ILE A 185 16.56 13.73 -9.38
C ILE A 185 17.05 12.35 -8.95
N PRO A 186 16.22 11.57 -8.25
CA PRO A 186 16.59 10.20 -7.84
C PRO A 186 16.97 9.34 -9.04
N ASP A 187 18.07 8.62 -8.93
CA ASP A 187 18.45 7.64 -9.97
C ASP A 187 17.57 6.39 -9.87
N HIS A 188 16.49 6.37 -10.64
CA HIS A 188 15.60 5.22 -10.77
C HIS A 188 16.20 4.07 -11.60
N ASN A 189 17.37 4.27 -12.20
CA ASN A 189 18.08 3.27 -12.97
C ASN A 189 19.32 2.75 -12.23
N SER A 190 19.35 2.90 -10.90
CA SER A 190 20.43 2.37 -10.08
C SER A 190 20.74 0.93 -10.48
N ALA A 191 21.99 0.68 -10.82
CA ALA A 191 22.43 -0.62 -11.34
C ALA A 191 22.44 -1.73 -10.28
N GLN A 192 22.40 -1.37 -8.98
CA GLN A 192 22.52 -2.33 -7.89
C GLN A 192 21.37 -2.22 -6.90
N ASN A 193 20.73 -3.33 -6.65
CA ASN A 193 19.73 -3.43 -5.59
C ASN A 193 20.38 -3.58 -4.21
N LEU A 194 19.58 -3.49 -3.14
CA LEU A 194 20.06 -3.54 -1.77
C LEU A 194 20.85 -4.83 -1.45
N ILE A 195 20.45 -5.96 -2.02
CA ILE A 195 21.15 -7.25 -1.83
C ILE A 195 22.51 -7.25 -2.53
N GLU A 196 22.62 -6.67 -3.72
CA GLU A 196 23.88 -6.55 -4.44
C GLU A 196 24.84 -5.60 -3.73
N LEU A 197 24.33 -4.46 -3.26
CA LEU A 197 25.10 -3.50 -2.44
C LEU A 197 25.62 -4.16 -1.17
N SER A 198 24.80 -4.94 -0.47
CA SER A 198 25.21 -5.61 0.76
C SER A 198 26.25 -6.69 0.51
N LYS A 199 26.12 -7.47 -0.56
CA LYS A 199 27.15 -8.45 -0.96
C LYS A 199 28.48 -7.79 -1.29
N SER A 200 28.46 -6.68 -2.01
CA SER A 200 29.67 -5.92 -2.37
C SER A 200 30.38 -5.36 -1.12
N ALA A 201 29.64 -5.02 -0.09
CA ALA A 201 30.16 -4.52 1.18
C ALA A 201 30.50 -5.63 2.20
N SER A 202 30.16 -6.89 1.89
CA SER A 202 30.23 -8.01 2.87
C SER A 202 29.39 -7.75 4.12
N GLU A 203 28.26 -7.11 3.99
CA GLU A 203 27.32 -6.73 5.03
C GLU A 203 26.03 -7.56 4.93
N HIS A 204 25.28 -7.65 6.03
CA HIS A 204 23.87 -8.01 5.96
C HIS A 204 23.08 -6.85 5.34
N TRP A 205 21.99 -7.13 4.62
CA TRP A 205 21.20 -6.08 3.95
C TRP A 205 20.71 -4.99 4.91
N SER A 206 20.42 -5.32 6.17
CA SER A 206 20.01 -4.34 7.18
C SER A 206 21.18 -3.46 7.65
N GLU A 207 22.40 -3.99 7.68
CA GLU A 207 23.61 -3.20 7.95
C GLU A 207 23.84 -2.17 6.83
N THR A 208 23.68 -2.62 5.58
CA THR A 208 23.75 -1.73 4.40
C THR A 208 22.66 -0.66 4.44
N PHE A 209 21.41 -1.03 4.76
CA PHE A 209 20.30 -0.09 4.92
C PHE A 209 20.63 0.99 5.98
N LEU A 210 21.10 0.58 7.15
CA LEU A 210 21.47 1.49 8.24
C LEU A 210 22.68 2.37 7.87
N ARG A 211 23.69 1.81 7.21
CA ARG A 211 24.86 2.58 6.74
C ARG A 211 24.45 3.63 5.73
N LEU A 212 23.73 3.28 4.67
CA LEU A 212 23.25 4.24 3.66
C LEU A 212 22.33 5.29 4.27
N SER A 213 21.53 4.92 5.27
CA SER A 213 20.71 5.89 6.01
C SER A 213 21.58 6.87 6.82
N ARG A 214 22.65 6.41 7.47
CA ARG A 214 23.60 7.30 8.18
C ARG A 214 24.35 8.20 7.22
N ASP A 215 24.92 7.64 6.16
CA ASP A 215 25.74 8.36 5.17
C ASP A 215 24.92 9.47 4.50
N SER A 216 23.63 9.26 4.34
CA SER A 216 22.68 10.23 3.80
C SER A 216 22.05 11.17 4.86
N GLN A 217 22.54 11.15 6.10
CA GLN A 217 21.94 11.93 7.20
C GLN A 217 20.43 11.65 7.36
N GLY A 218 20.02 10.41 7.14
CA GLY A 218 18.62 9.97 7.19
C GLY A 218 17.74 10.41 6.02
N ARG A 219 18.26 11.15 5.06
CA ARG A 219 17.50 11.71 3.93
C ARG A 219 17.41 10.79 2.72
N GLY A 220 18.28 9.80 2.63
CA GLY A 220 18.26 8.83 1.55
C GLY A 220 16.98 8.00 1.54
N LEU A 221 16.42 7.80 0.36
CA LEU A 221 15.22 7.02 0.15
C LEU A 221 15.56 5.70 -0.56
N PHE A 222 14.78 4.72 -0.26
CA PHE A 222 14.76 3.41 -0.92
C PHE A 222 13.41 3.24 -1.64
N ASN A 223 13.45 2.61 -2.81
CA ASN A 223 12.27 2.32 -3.63
C ASN A 223 12.20 0.82 -3.93
#